data_623ee6e19e2291e4be8946fc09a96ab0
#
_entry.id   623ee6e19e2291e4be8946fc09a96ab0
#
_cell.length_a   1.000
_cell.length_b   1.000
_cell.length_c   1.000
_cell.angle_alpha   90.00
_cell.angle_beta   90.00
_cell.angle_gamma   90.00
#
_symmetry.space_group_name_H-M   'P 1'
#
loop_
_entity.id
_entity.type
_entity.pdbx_description
1 polymer ?
#
loop_
_entity_poly.entity_id
_entity_poly.type
_entity_poly.pdbx_seq_one_letter_code
_entity_poly.pdbx_strand_id
1 'polypeptide(L)'
;LTLLGVGAIIGTGIFVLTGHAAAVQSGPGVVLSFIVAGVACGFAALSYAELASSVGGCGSAYGYSYAAFGELIAWIIAWDLILEYGVSVAAVANGWSGYFNNALTAMGIGLPDTLVRGPSALAWNEHLGGALQWFGFDPNAPGVKEAGRGGFINLPAASVILMLMLLLIAGVKESARSNAAAVVIKLLAIAIFVGVAVFNVNPDN
;
A
#
# COMPACT_ATOMS: atom_id res chain seq x y z
N LEU A 1 -14.06 -2.80 15.12
CA LEU A 1 -13.68 -1.56 14.39
C LEU A 1 -12.19 -1.27 14.51
N THR A 2 -11.58 -1.31 15.71
CA THR A 2 -10.15 -1.03 15.93
C THR A 2 -9.25 -1.92 15.08
N LEU A 3 -9.51 -3.25 15.04
CA LEU A 3 -8.73 -4.19 14.21
C LEU A 3 -8.88 -3.93 12.71
N LEU A 4 -10.02 -3.41 12.26
CA LEU A 4 -10.20 -2.98 10.87
C LEU A 4 -9.30 -1.78 10.55
N GLY A 5 -9.27 -0.77 11.44
CA GLY A 5 -8.39 0.38 11.30
C GLY A 5 -6.90 -0.01 11.31
N VAL A 6 -6.47 -0.82 12.27
CA VAL A 6 -5.10 -1.34 12.32
C VAL A 6 -4.76 -2.14 11.05
N GLY A 7 -5.73 -2.94 10.55
CA GLY A 7 -5.59 -3.69 9.32
C GLY A 7 -5.36 -2.81 8.08
N ALA A 8 -6.05 -1.67 8.00
CA ALA A 8 -5.90 -0.73 6.90
C ALA A 8 -4.56 0.04 6.95
N ILE A 9 -4.08 0.40 8.15
CA ILE A 9 -2.84 1.17 8.33
C ILE A 9 -1.59 0.32 8.04
N ILE A 10 -1.56 -0.93 8.52
CA ILE A 10 -0.41 -1.83 8.34
C ILE A 10 -0.49 -2.49 6.96
N GLY A 11 0.11 -1.89 5.96
CA GLY A 11 0.14 -2.33 4.56
C GLY A 11 1.56 -2.38 3.98
N THR A 12 1.68 -2.13 2.69
CA THR A 12 2.95 -2.10 1.95
C THR A 12 3.94 -1.07 2.47
N GLY A 13 3.46 -0.02 3.13
CA GLY A 13 4.31 1.01 3.74
C GLY A 13 5.38 0.40 4.64
N ILE A 14 4.98 -0.45 5.58
CA ILE A 14 5.93 -1.05 6.52
C ILE A 14 6.69 -2.24 5.95
N PHE A 15 6.08 -3.05 5.06
CA PHE A 15 6.69 -4.29 4.59
C PHE A 15 7.55 -4.12 3.32
N VAL A 16 7.28 -3.11 2.50
CA VAL A 16 7.93 -2.93 1.19
C VAL A 16 8.64 -1.59 1.11
N LEU A 17 7.93 -0.48 1.38
CA LEU A 17 8.45 0.86 1.11
C LEU A 17 9.53 1.30 2.10
N THR A 18 9.46 0.88 3.36
CA THR A 18 10.49 1.24 4.37
C THR A 18 11.87 0.76 3.97
N GLY A 19 12.00 -0.49 3.54
CA GLY A 19 13.27 -1.05 3.09
C GLY A 19 13.80 -0.34 1.83
N HIS A 20 12.93 -0.08 0.87
CA HIS A 20 13.28 0.64 -0.35
C HIS A 20 13.70 2.10 -0.08
N ALA A 21 12.93 2.82 0.73
CA ALA A 21 13.23 4.20 1.11
C ALA A 21 14.56 4.32 1.89
N ALA A 22 14.82 3.37 2.80
CA ALA A 22 16.07 3.33 3.53
C ALA A 22 17.29 3.02 2.63
N ALA A 23 17.11 2.08 1.68
CA ALA A 23 18.23 1.66 0.80
C ALA A 23 18.57 2.67 -0.30
N VAL A 24 17.57 3.37 -0.85
CA VAL A 24 17.74 4.16 -2.10
C VAL A 24 17.63 5.67 -1.88
N GLN A 25 16.84 6.12 -0.89
CA GLN A 25 16.51 7.55 -0.78
C GLN A 25 17.11 8.24 0.44
N SER A 26 16.89 7.75 1.64
CA SER A 26 17.14 8.50 2.88
C SER A 26 18.13 7.85 3.83
N GLY A 27 18.57 6.62 3.58
CA GLY A 27 19.39 5.89 4.53
C GLY A 27 18.75 5.82 5.95
N PRO A 28 19.53 5.92 7.03
CA PRO A 28 19.00 5.89 8.40
C PRO A 28 18.11 7.10 8.73
N GLY A 29 18.18 8.19 7.96
CA GLY A 29 17.33 9.37 8.11
C GLY A 29 15.84 9.11 7.90
N VAL A 30 15.48 7.98 7.30
CA VAL A 30 14.08 7.55 7.13
C VAL A 30 13.30 7.52 8.45
N VAL A 31 13.97 7.24 9.57
CA VAL A 31 13.35 7.23 10.91
C VAL A 31 12.80 8.61 11.28
N LEU A 32 13.56 9.67 11.01
CA LEU A 32 13.10 11.04 11.26
C LEU A 32 11.90 11.40 10.38
N SER A 33 11.91 10.98 9.13
CA SER A 33 10.78 11.18 8.21
C SER A 33 9.50 10.52 8.73
N PHE A 34 9.59 9.30 9.27
CA PHE A 34 8.46 8.62 9.88
C PHE A 34 7.95 9.32 11.16
N ILE A 35 8.87 9.86 11.98
CA ILE A 35 8.47 10.61 13.19
C ILE A 35 7.69 11.87 12.79
N VAL A 36 8.21 12.65 11.84
CA VAL A 36 7.55 13.88 11.35
C VAL A 36 6.19 13.55 10.74
N ALA A 37 6.14 12.54 9.87
CA ALA A 37 4.89 12.07 9.28
C ALA A 37 3.89 11.59 10.35
N GLY A 38 4.36 10.86 11.37
CA GLY A 38 3.53 10.38 12.48
C GLY A 38 2.92 11.52 13.28
N VAL A 39 3.67 12.58 13.56
CA VAL A 39 3.17 13.79 14.23
C VAL A 39 2.10 14.47 13.37
N ALA A 40 2.35 14.65 12.08
CA ALA A 40 1.38 15.23 11.15
C ALA A 40 0.08 14.39 11.08
N CYS A 41 0.20 13.07 10.98
CA CYS A 41 -0.95 12.15 11.03
C CYS A 41 -1.70 12.24 12.37
N GLY A 42 -1.00 12.46 13.50
CA GLY A 42 -1.60 12.66 14.81
C GLY A 42 -2.52 13.88 14.85
N PHE A 43 -2.08 15.01 14.31
CA PHE A 43 -2.91 16.21 14.20
C PHE A 43 -4.11 16.00 13.28
N ALA A 44 -3.91 15.36 12.14
CA ALA A 44 -4.99 14.99 11.23
C ALA A 44 -6.02 14.08 11.93
N ALA A 45 -5.57 13.08 12.70
CA ALA A 45 -6.45 12.18 13.44
C ALA A 45 -7.32 12.90 14.47
N LEU A 46 -6.78 13.91 15.18
CA LEU A 46 -7.54 14.73 16.10
C LEU A 46 -8.64 15.53 15.37
N SER A 47 -8.31 16.14 14.24
CA SER A 47 -9.29 16.86 13.40
C SER A 47 -10.39 15.93 12.91
N TYR A 48 -10.04 14.72 12.47
CA TYR A 48 -11.01 13.71 12.05
C TYR A 48 -11.90 13.24 13.20
N ALA A 49 -11.36 13.10 14.40
CA ALA A 49 -12.13 12.72 15.57
C ALA A 49 -13.20 13.78 15.93
N GLU A 50 -12.84 15.07 15.83
CA GLU A 50 -13.77 16.16 16.03
C GLU A 50 -14.87 16.19 14.96
N LEU A 51 -14.51 16.07 13.69
CA LEU A 51 -15.47 16.02 12.60
C LEU A 51 -16.40 14.81 12.71
N ALA A 52 -15.88 13.64 13.09
CA ALA A 52 -16.68 12.43 13.29
C ALA A 52 -17.70 12.60 14.42
N SER A 53 -17.36 13.34 15.49
CA SER A 53 -18.28 13.61 16.58
C SER A 53 -19.33 14.66 16.25
N SER A 54 -19.03 15.60 15.35
CA SER A 54 -19.88 16.75 15.03
C SER A 54 -20.83 16.47 13.87
N VAL A 55 -20.31 15.89 12.79
CA VAL A 55 -21.07 15.66 11.54
C VAL A 55 -21.80 14.32 11.59
N GLY A 56 -21.14 13.31 12.19
CA GLY A 56 -21.69 11.94 12.21
C GLY A 56 -21.79 11.28 10.84
N GLY A 57 -22.42 10.11 10.77
CA GLY A 57 -22.64 9.37 9.51
C GLY A 57 -21.47 8.52 9.04
N CYS A 58 -21.66 7.85 7.91
CA CYS A 58 -20.65 7.05 7.22
C CYS A 58 -20.31 7.73 5.89
N GLY A 59 -19.11 8.15 5.71
CA GLY A 59 -18.69 8.84 4.48
C GLY A 59 -17.27 9.38 4.59
N SER A 60 -16.69 9.32 5.79
CA SER A 60 -15.34 9.81 6.05
C SER A 60 -15.12 11.22 5.45
N ALA A 61 -14.00 11.46 4.79
CA ALA A 61 -13.65 12.75 4.21
C ALA A 61 -14.70 13.29 3.23
N TYR A 62 -15.36 12.43 2.46
CA TYR A 62 -16.47 12.82 1.59
C TYR A 62 -17.62 13.47 2.38
N GLY A 63 -18.10 12.80 3.43
CA GLY A 63 -19.22 13.30 4.24
C GLY A 63 -18.88 14.62 4.95
N TYR A 64 -17.69 14.74 5.48
CA TYR A 64 -17.22 15.96 6.13
C TYR A 64 -17.08 17.12 5.15
N SER A 65 -16.53 16.84 3.97
CA SER A 65 -16.39 17.84 2.90
C SER A 65 -17.75 18.29 2.38
N TYR A 66 -18.71 17.39 2.25
CA TYR A 66 -20.08 17.72 1.86
C TYR A 66 -20.74 18.68 2.86
N ALA A 67 -20.59 18.38 4.15
CA ALA A 67 -21.16 19.22 5.21
C ALA A 67 -20.51 20.60 5.31
N ALA A 68 -19.19 20.69 5.08
CA ALA A 68 -18.43 21.94 5.25
C ALA A 68 -18.38 22.81 3.99
N PHE A 69 -18.24 22.21 2.80
CA PHE A 69 -17.92 22.92 1.55
C PHE A 69 -18.95 22.70 0.44
N GLY A 70 -19.94 21.83 0.65
CA GLY A 70 -20.98 21.51 -0.31
C GLY A 70 -20.56 20.48 -1.37
N GLU A 71 -21.46 20.31 -2.36
CA GLU A 71 -21.46 19.18 -3.28
C GLU A 71 -20.22 19.12 -4.20
N LEU A 72 -19.78 20.25 -4.76
CA LEU A 72 -18.68 20.28 -5.72
C LEU A 72 -17.36 19.79 -5.12
N ILE A 73 -17.03 20.29 -3.94
CA ILE A 73 -15.79 19.90 -3.24
C ILE A 73 -15.88 18.44 -2.77
N ALA A 74 -17.04 18.04 -2.26
CA ALA A 74 -17.26 16.64 -1.88
C ALA A 74 -17.13 15.69 -3.08
N TRP A 75 -17.59 16.06 -4.25
CA TRP A 75 -17.44 15.27 -5.47
C TRP A 75 -15.96 15.08 -5.86
N ILE A 76 -15.15 16.16 -5.79
CA ILE A 76 -13.71 16.06 -6.03
C ILE A 76 -13.05 15.12 -5.03
N ILE A 77 -13.36 15.26 -3.75
CA ILE A 77 -12.84 14.37 -2.69
C ILE A 77 -13.27 12.91 -2.90
N ALA A 78 -14.49 12.67 -3.39
CA ALA A 78 -14.95 11.32 -3.71
C ALA A 78 -14.07 10.64 -4.78
N TRP A 79 -13.74 11.38 -5.85
CA TRP A 79 -12.85 10.86 -6.89
C TRP A 79 -11.43 10.63 -6.38
N ASP A 80 -10.92 11.52 -5.54
CA ASP A 80 -9.62 11.38 -4.91
C ASP A 80 -9.55 10.12 -4.04
N LEU A 81 -10.57 9.88 -3.21
CA LEU A 81 -10.68 8.66 -2.40
C LEU A 81 -10.76 7.38 -3.25
N ILE A 82 -11.51 7.40 -4.37
CA ILE A 82 -11.58 6.24 -5.28
C ILE A 82 -10.20 5.95 -5.86
N LEU A 83 -9.47 6.98 -6.28
CA LEU A 83 -8.12 6.85 -6.82
C LEU A 83 -7.14 6.36 -5.75
N GLU A 84 -7.17 6.94 -4.57
CA GLU A 84 -6.33 6.55 -3.43
C GLU A 84 -6.49 5.08 -3.09
N TYR A 85 -7.72 4.62 -2.88
CA TYR A 85 -7.98 3.22 -2.54
C TYR A 85 -7.67 2.28 -3.71
N GLY A 86 -7.97 2.67 -4.94
CA GLY A 86 -7.66 1.87 -6.12
C GLY A 86 -6.15 1.65 -6.30
N VAL A 87 -5.37 2.71 -6.19
CA VAL A 87 -3.89 2.65 -6.28
C VAL A 87 -3.32 1.87 -5.10
N SER A 88 -3.83 2.08 -3.89
CA SER A 88 -3.38 1.36 -2.69
C SER A 88 -3.61 -0.14 -2.81
N VAL A 89 -4.77 -0.58 -3.26
CA VAL A 89 -5.07 -2.00 -3.48
C VAL A 89 -4.13 -2.60 -4.53
N ALA A 90 -3.90 -1.90 -5.63
CA ALA A 90 -2.97 -2.36 -6.67
C ALA A 90 -1.53 -2.47 -6.16
N ALA A 91 -1.06 -1.49 -5.38
CA ALA A 91 0.27 -1.50 -4.78
C ALA A 91 0.45 -2.65 -3.78
N VAL A 92 -0.54 -2.89 -2.90
CA VAL A 92 -0.53 -4.00 -1.95
C VAL A 92 -0.51 -5.35 -2.66
N ALA A 93 -1.36 -5.52 -3.68
CA ALA A 93 -1.43 -6.78 -4.43
C ALA A 93 -0.14 -7.06 -5.19
N ASN A 94 0.50 -6.03 -5.76
CA ASN A 94 1.78 -6.16 -6.43
C ASN A 94 2.91 -6.51 -5.46
N GLY A 95 2.98 -5.87 -4.30
CA GLY A 95 3.93 -6.20 -3.23
C GLY A 95 3.76 -7.64 -2.75
N TRP A 96 2.51 -8.08 -2.51
CA TRP A 96 2.20 -9.46 -2.15
C TRP A 96 2.65 -10.46 -3.23
N SER A 97 2.40 -10.14 -4.50
CA SER A 97 2.84 -10.97 -5.63
C SER A 97 4.36 -11.19 -5.63
N GLY A 98 5.14 -10.16 -5.33
CA GLY A 98 6.59 -10.26 -5.22
C GLY A 98 7.03 -11.24 -4.12
N TYR A 99 6.47 -11.13 -2.92
CA TYR A 99 6.77 -12.06 -1.82
C TYR A 99 6.33 -13.49 -2.13
N PHE A 100 5.16 -13.66 -2.74
CA PHE A 100 4.63 -14.95 -3.13
C PHE A 100 5.52 -15.63 -4.17
N ASN A 101 5.96 -14.90 -5.19
CA ASN A 101 6.88 -15.41 -6.20
C ASN A 101 8.24 -15.80 -5.61
N ASN A 102 8.78 -14.99 -4.69
CA ASN A 102 10.02 -15.32 -3.97
C ASN A 102 9.88 -16.61 -3.15
N ALA A 103 8.76 -16.79 -2.47
CA ALA A 103 8.48 -18.01 -1.73
C ALA A 103 8.38 -19.23 -2.65
N LEU A 104 7.68 -19.13 -3.79
CA LEU A 104 7.60 -20.20 -4.78
C LEU A 104 8.97 -20.55 -5.37
N THR A 105 9.78 -19.56 -5.68
CA THR A 105 11.14 -19.74 -6.22
C THR A 105 12.03 -20.46 -5.20
N ALA A 106 11.91 -20.12 -3.91
CA ALA A 106 12.61 -20.83 -2.84
C ALA A 106 12.19 -22.31 -2.70
N MET A 107 10.95 -22.64 -3.08
CA MET A 107 10.44 -24.01 -3.14
C MET A 107 10.78 -24.74 -4.46
N GLY A 108 11.53 -24.10 -5.37
CA GLY A 108 11.88 -24.66 -6.68
C GLY A 108 10.77 -24.52 -7.75
N ILE A 109 9.71 -23.79 -7.48
CA ILE A 109 8.59 -23.57 -8.38
C ILE A 109 8.71 -22.14 -8.93
N GLY A 110 9.43 -21.95 -10.03
CA GLY A 110 9.53 -20.64 -10.69
C GLY A 110 8.33 -20.39 -11.61
N LEU A 111 7.60 -19.30 -11.37
CA LEU A 111 6.62 -18.81 -12.34
C LEU A 111 7.34 -18.01 -13.44
N PRO A 112 6.92 -18.12 -14.73
CA PRO A 112 7.50 -17.32 -15.78
C PRO A 112 7.22 -15.83 -15.56
N ASP A 113 8.19 -14.98 -15.89
CA ASP A 113 8.10 -13.52 -15.73
C ASP A 113 6.88 -12.90 -16.39
N THR A 114 6.41 -13.50 -17.49
CA THR A 114 5.19 -13.07 -18.19
C THR A 114 3.91 -13.16 -17.36
N LEU A 115 3.89 -14.00 -16.32
CA LEU A 115 2.74 -14.23 -15.44
C LEU A 115 2.89 -13.59 -14.06
N VAL A 116 4.06 -13.04 -13.74
CA VAL A 116 4.35 -12.41 -12.43
C VAL A 116 4.44 -10.90 -12.54
N ARG A 117 4.64 -10.40 -13.75
CA ARG A 117 4.75 -8.96 -14.02
C ARG A 117 3.58 -8.48 -14.84
N GLY A 118 3.04 -7.33 -14.47
CA GLY A 118 2.02 -6.65 -15.28
C GLY A 118 2.60 -6.11 -16.60
N PRO A 119 1.75 -5.57 -17.48
CA PRO A 119 2.18 -4.87 -18.69
C PRO A 119 3.20 -3.78 -18.34
N SER A 120 4.26 -3.67 -19.14
CA SER A 120 5.32 -2.72 -18.78
C SER A 120 4.82 -1.28 -18.87
N ALA A 121 5.14 -0.49 -17.84
CA ALA A 121 4.95 0.94 -17.88
C ALA A 121 5.73 1.63 -19.02
N LEU A 122 6.74 0.96 -19.61
CA LEU A 122 7.51 1.48 -20.73
C LEU A 122 6.71 1.57 -22.03
N ALA A 123 5.73 0.69 -22.25
CA ALA A 123 4.81 0.83 -23.37
C ALA A 123 3.97 2.11 -23.27
N TRP A 124 3.72 2.58 -22.06
CA TRP A 124 3.06 3.86 -21.79
C TRP A 124 4.03 5.04 -21.87
N ASN A 125 5.34 4.82 -21.58
CA ASN A 125 6.36 5.86 -21.64
C ASN A 125 6.66 6.35 -23.06
N GLU A 126 6.54 5.53 -24.09
CA GLU A 126 6.70 5.99 -25.48
C GLU A 126 5.66 7.05 -25.87
N HIS A 127 4.44 6.95 -25.30
CA HIS A 127 3.35 7.88 -25.61
C HIS A 127 3.17 9.01 -24.58
N LEU A 128 3.60 8.82 -23.35
CA LEU A 128 3.39 9.75 -22.23
C LEU A 128 4.71 10.27 -21.61
N GLY A 129 5.86 9.91 -22.16
CA GLY A 129 7.17 10.15 -21.54
C GLY A 129 7.45 11.62 -21.22
N GLY A 130 7.02 12.56 -22.06
CA GLY A 130 7.21 13.99 -21.81
C GLY A 130 6.32 14.52 -20.67
N ALA A 131 5.09 14.04 -20.55
CA ALA A 131 4.19 14.46 -19.50
C ALA A 131 4.59 13.90 -18.13
N LEU A 132 5.03 12.65 -18.08
CA LEU A 132 5.47 12.00 -16.83
C LEU A 132 6.77 12.60 -16.29
N GLN A 133 7.70 13.02 -17.16
CA GLN A 133 8.91 13.73 -16.75
C GLN A 133 8.57 15.09 -16.09
N TRP A 134 7.54 15.74 -16.55
CA TRP A 134 7.10 17.02 -15.97
C TRP A 134 6.59 16.86 -14.53
N PHE A 135 6.04 15.67 -14.18
CA PHE A 135 5.66 15.28 -12.82
C PHE A 135 6.83 14.71 -12.00
N GLY A 136 8.08 14.80 -12.47
CA GLY A 136 9.26 14.33 -11.76
C GLY A 136 9.50 12.81 -11.87
N PHE A 137 8.81 12.14 -12.78
CA PHE A 137 9.01 10.70 -13.01
C PHE A 137 10.21 10.48 -13.95
N ASP A 138 11.29 9.90 -13.42
CA ASP A 138 12.47 9.54 -14.23
C ASP A 138 12.32 8.12 -14.82
N PRO A 139 12.09 8.00 -16.15
CA PRO A 139 11.99 6.69 -16.80
C PRO A 139 13.30 5.88 -16.75
N ASN A 140 14.42 6.53 -16.43
CA ASN A 140 15.74 5.90 -16.31
C ASN A 140 16.10 5.51 -14.88
N ALA A 141 15.25 5.81 -13.89
CA ALA A 141 15.47 5.40 -12.51
C ALA A 141 15.66 3.88 -12.41
N PRO A 142 16.58 3.40 -11.54
CA PRO A 142 16.94 1.97 -11.46
C PRO A 142 15.73 1.04 -11.32
N GLY A 143 14.74 1.38 -10.51
CA GLY A 143 13.52 0.59 -10.33
C GLY A 143 12.57 0.59 -11.54
N VAL A 144 12.61 1.64 -12.36
CA VAL A 144 11.76 1.77 -13.56
C VAL A 144 12.29 0.91 -14.71
N LYS A 145 13.61 0.82 -14.87
CA LYS A 145 14.24 -0.05 -15.88
C LYS A 145 14.00 -1.54 -15.60
N GLU A 146 13.97 -1.95 -14.33
CA GLU A 146 13.64 -3.33 -13.96
C GLU A 146 12.15 -3.63 -14.15
N ALA A 147 11.27 -2.68 -13.87
CA ALA A 147 9.85 -2.78 -14.19
C ALA A 147 9.57 -2.81 -15.70
N GLY A 148 10.51 -2.37 -16.52
CA GLY A 148 10.41 -2.34 -17.97
C GLY A 148 10.46 -3.70 -18.69
N ARG A 149 10.78 -4.78 -17.98
CA ARG A 149 10.57 -6.15 -18.47
C ARG A 149 9.13 -6.53 -18.23
N GLY A 150 8.23 -5.99 -19.06
CA GLY A 150 6.79 -6.22 -18.93
C GLY A 150 6.41 -7.69 -19.12
N GLY A 151 5.53 -8.14 -18.24
CA GLY A 151 4.76 -9.35 -18.41
C GLY A 151 3.44 -9.07 -19.14
N PHE A 152 2.64 -10.10 -19.28
CA PHE A 152 1.29 -9.97 -19.84
C PHE A 152 0.28 -9.65 -18.73
N ILE A 153 0.39 -10.32 -17.59
CA ILE A 153 -0.50 -10.16 -16.44
C ILE A 153 0.23 -10.58 -15.16
N ASN A 154 -0.02 -9.86 -14.06
CA ASN A 154 0.41 -10.30 -12.75
C ASN A 154 -0.65 -11.25 -12.15
N LEU A 155 -0.52 -12.55 -12.47
CA LEU A 155 -1.49 -13.57 -12.06
C LEU A 155 -1.60 -13.71 -10.54
N PRO A 156 -0.51 -13.76 -9.74
CA PRO A 156 -0.61 -13.80 -8.29
C PRO A 156 -1.36 -12.59 -7.72
N ALA A 157 -1.07 -11.36 -8.19
CA ALA A 157 -1.77 -10.16 -7.75
C ALA A 157 -3.26 -10.22 -8.11
N ALA A 158 -3.61 -10.64 -9.33
CA ALA A 158 -5.00 -10.80 -9.75
C ALA A 158 -5.73 -11.85 -8.91
N SER A 159 -5.07 -12.97 -8.61
CA SER A 159 -5.67 -14.05 -7.81
C SER A 159 -5.99 -13.61 -6.38
N VAL A 160 -5.11 -12.86 -5.72
CA VAL A 160 -5.39 -12.38 -4.36
C VAL A 160 -6.53 -11.35 -4.34
N ILE A 161 -6.59 -10.47 -5.35
CA ILE A 161 -7.70 -9.52 -5.46
C ILE A 161 -9.03 -10.25 -5.67
N LEU A 162 -9.07 -11.25 -6.57
CA LEU A 162 -10.27 -12.07 -6.80
C LEU A 162 -10.68 -12.83 -5.54
N MET A 163 -9.74 -13.43 -4.84
CA MET A 163 -10.01 -14.13 -3.58
C MET A 163 -10.62 -13.19 -2.53
N LEU A 164 -10.06 -12.00 -2.36
CA LEU A 164 -10.59 -11.00 -1.44
C LEU A 164 -11.96 -10.47 -1.87
N MET A 165 -12.18 -10.30 -3.17
CA MET A 165 -13.48 -9.91 -3.72
C MET A 165 -14.54 -10.97 -3.40
N LEU A 166 -14.25 -12.25 -3.61
CA LEU A 166 -15.15 -13.35 -3.26
C LEU A 166 -15.44 -13.40 -1.75
N LEU A 167 -14.42 -13.15 -0.92
CA LEU A 167 -14.58 -13.06 0.53
C LEU A 167 -15.51 -11.90 0.93
N LEU A 168 -15.41 -10.75 0.29
CA LEU A 168 -16.27 -9.61 0.54
C LEU A 168 -17.74 -9.91 0.12
N ILE A 169 -17.93 -10.60 -0.99
CA ILE A 169 -19.26 -11.04 -1.46
C ILE A 169 -19.88 -12.04 -0.46
N ALA A 170 -19.07 -12.90 0.16
CA ALA A 170 -19.55 -13.86 1.16
C ALA A 170 -20.10 -13.19 2.43
N GLY A 171 -19.73 -11.95 2.71
CA GLY A 171 -20.35 -11.11 3.72
C GLY A 171 -19.41 -10.42 4.69
N VAL A 172 -19.91 -9.36 5.30
CA VAL A 172 -19.13 -8.45 6.17
C VAL A 172 -18.58 -9.15 7.42
N LYS A 173 -19.33 -10.12 7.98
CA LYS A 173 -18.88 -10.85 9.18
C LYS A 173 -17.66 -11.72 8.90
N GLU A 174 -17.67 -12.44 7.79
CA GLU A 174 -16.56 -13.31 7.39
C GLU A 174 -15.34 -12.48 7.01
N SER A 175 -15.54 -11.39 6.28
CA SER A 175 -14.50 -10.44 5.95
C SER A 175 -13.86 -9.83 7.21
N ALA A 176 -14.65 -9.44 8.22
CA ALA A 176 -14.15 -8.88 9.47
C ALA A 176 -13.33 -9.90 10.28
N ARG A 177 -13.75 -11.17 10.34
CA ARG A 177 -12.99 -12.24 11.00
C ARG A 177 -11.68 -12.53 10.30
N SER A 178 -11.71 -12.64 8.98
CA SER A 178 -10.53 -12.84 8.15
C SER A 178 -9.51 -11.70 8.32
N ASN A 179 -10.01 -10.45 8.30
CA ASN A 179 -9.16 -9.29 8.57
C ASN A 179 -8.56 -9.32 9.98
N ALA A 180 -9.33 -9.66 11.01
CA ALA A 180 -8.83 -9.76 12.39
C ALA A 180 -7.70 -10.81 12.50
N ALA A 181 -7.87 -11.99 11.89
CA ALA A 181 -6.84 -13.02 11.85
C ALA A 181 -5.58 -12.54 11.11
N ALA A 182 -5.75 -11.90 9.95
CA ALA A 182 -4.64 -11.33 9.19
C ALA A 182 -3.89 -10.24 9.98
N VAL A 183 -4.58 -9.41 10.73
CA VAL A 183 -3.97 -8.38 11.60
C VAL A 183 -3.12 -9.01 12.70
N VAL A 184 -3.62 -10.06 13.35
CA VAL A 184 -2.84 -10.76 14.38
C VAL A 184 -1.58 -11.38 13.77
N ILE A 185 -1.70 -12.04 12.62
CA ILE A 185 -0.56 -12.66 11.93
C ILE A 185 0.50 -11.60 11.57
N LYS A 186 0.11 -10.48 11.00
CA LYS A 186 1.07 -9.45 10.60
C LYS A 186 1.70 -8.74 11.80
N LEU A 187 1.00 -8.56 12.91
CA LEU A 187 1.58 -8.04 14.15
C LEU A 187 2.60 -9.01 14.74
N LEU A 188 2.30 -10.30 14.74
CA LEU A 188 3.25 -11.33 15.16
C LEU A 188 4.48 -11.36 14.25
N ALA A 189 4.30 -11.27 12.94
CA ALA A 189 5.41 -11.23 11.99
C ALA A 189 6.32 -10.01 12.25
N ILE A 190 5.75 -8.83 12.48
CA ILE A 190 6.51 -7.62 12.83
C ILE A 190 7.26 -7.82 14.16
N ALA A 191 6.59 -8.36 15.19
CA ALA A 191 7.21 -8.59 16.51
C ALA A 191 8.38 -9.58 16.42
N ILE A 192 8.23 -10.67 15.66
CA ILE A 192 9.31 -11.63 15.41
C ILE A 192 10.45 -10.96 14.65
N PHE A 193 10.15 -10.22 13.58
CA PHE A 193 11.16 -9.52 12.80
C PHE A 193 11.97 -8.54 13.67
N VAL A 194 11.29 -7.70 14.44
CA VAL A 194 11.94 -6.74 15.34
C VAL A 194 12.75 -7.48 16.42
N GLY A 195 12.19 -8.55 17.01
CA GLY A 195 12.91 -9.37 17.97
C GLY A 195 14.21 -9.94 17.41
N VAL A 196 14.14 -10.56 16.22
CA VAL A 196 15.35 -11.10 15.57
C VAL A 196 16.32 -9.98 15.20
N ALA A 197 15.84 -8.86 14.67
CA ALA A 197 16.66 -7.74 14.29
C ALA A 197 17.44 -7.17 15.47
N VAL A 198 16.80 -6.96 16.62
CA VAL A 198 17.45 -6.41 17.83
C VAL A 198 18.64 -7.26 18.29
N PHE A 199 18.52 -8.59 18.18
CA PHE A 199 19.60 -9.50 18.57
C PHE A 199 20.73 -9.61 17.53
N ASN A 200 20.50 -9.15 16.31
CA ASN A 200 21.46 -9.23 15.20
C ASN A 200 21.96 -7.85 14.73
N VAL A 201 21.68 -6.78 15.48
CA VAL A 201 22.23 -5.45 15.17
C VAL A 201 23.74 -5.48 15.38
N ASN A 202 24.47 -5.16 14.33
CA ASN A 202 25.91 -4.94 14.42
C ASN A 202 26.14 -3.49 14.88
N PRO A 203 26.74 -3.25 16.06
CA PRO A 203 26.96 -1.90 16.57
C PRO A 203 28.01 -1.08 15.79
N ASP A 204 28.74 -1.73 14.87
CA ASP A 204 29.82 -1.11 14.09
C ASP A 204 29.35 -0.59 12.71
N ASN A 205 28.05 -0.62 12.43
CA ASN A 205 27.45 -0.11 11.17
C ASN A 205 26.81 1.26 11.35
#